data_e4d40c67e8d69a0682905434af39965a
#
_entry.id   e4d40c67e8d69a0682905434af39965a
#
_cell.length_a   1.000
_cell.length_b   1.000
_cell.length_c   1.000
_cell.angle_alpha   90.00
_cell.angle_beta   90.00
_cell.angle_gamma   90.00
#
_symmetry.space_group_name_H-M   'P 1'
#
loop_
_entity.id
_entity.type
_entity.pdbx_description
1 polymer ?
#
loop_
_entity_poly.entity_id
_entity_poly.type
_entity_poly.pdbx_seq_one_letter_code
_entity_poly.pdbx_strand_id
1 'polypeptide(L)'
;MNKEVLKMLTEKKSNSNFVTVECLLAFDKDEDKGRVLTLMRKFSSMVRFAYKSILHGAERKELKKLLSRKYGINTRYSDDAILLAKQNLESCLEGNQNPKKLVFGSRELFEQLKKKHLAGKSRDTLRQKWEERRYGILYSRGDKSREGNLNLRLVNLNNQWCLRVNLGNGE
;
A
#
# COMPACT_ATOMS: atom_id res chain seq x y z
N MET A 1 26.52 4.21 -16.97
CA MET A 1 26.47 2.88 -16.31
C MET A 1 26.44 3.12 -14.81
N ASN A 2 25.25 3.39 -14.25
CA ASN A 2 25.08 3.69 -12.84
C ASN A 2 24.90 2.38 -12.08
N LYS A 3 25.88 2.08 -11.23
CA LYS A 3 25.80 0.99 -10.26
C LYS A 3 24.86 1.44 -9.15
N GLU A 4 23.61 1.03 -9.20
CA GLU A 4 22.70 1.16 -8.06
C GLU A 4 23.16 0.22 -6.96
N VAL A 5 23.49 0.83 -5.85
CA VAL A 5 23.96 0.17 -4.64
C VAL A 5 22.78 -0.54 -4.01
N LEU A 6 22.77 -1.87 -4.09
CA LEU A 6 21.88 -2.72 -3.32
C LEU A 6 22.29 -2.58 -1.84
N LYS A 7 21.58 -1.75 -1.08
CA LYS A 7 21.83 -1.59 0.35
C LYS A 7 21.17 -2.76 1.08
N MET A 8 21.92 -3.80 1.33
CA MET A 8 21.51 -4.87 2.25
C MET A 8 21.58 -4.32 3.68
N LEU A 9 20.42 -4.02 4.24
CA LEU A 9 20.29 -3.80 5.67
C LEU A 9 20.07 -5.16 6.33
N THR A 10 21.14 -5.72 6.88
CA THR A 10 21.04 -6.87 7.78
C THR A 10 20.64 -6.36 9.15
N GLU A 11 19.36 -6.38 9.47
CA GLU A 11 18.86 -6.14 10.81
C GLU A 11 18.62 -7.46 11.54
N LYS A 12 19.12 -7.45 12.77
CA LYS A 12 18.90 -8.36 13.92
C LYS A 12 18.15 -9.67 13.64
N LYS A 13 18.86 -10.78 13.87
CA LYS A 13 18.32 -12.13 14.01
C LYS A 13 17.12 -12.17 14.97
N SER A 14 15.92 -12.09 14.45
CA SER A 14 14.77 -12.81 14.98
C SER A 14 14.84 -14.22 14.38
N ASN A 15 14.44 -15.24 15.14
CA ASN A 15 14.41 -16.64 14.67
C ASN A 15 13.39 -16.92 13.55
N SER A 16 13.15 -15.97 12.67
CA SER A 16 12.33 -16.13 11.47
C SER A 16 13.24 -16.12 10.24
N ASN A 17 13.14 -17.15 9.40
CA ASN A 17 13.85 -17.26 8.12
C ASN A 17 13.38 -16.23 7.08
N PHE A 18 13.02 -15.01 7.50
CA PHE A 18 12.55 -13.95 6.61
C PHE A 18 13.63 -12.88 6.48
N VAL A 19 13.88 -12.48 5.25
CA VAL A 19 14.75 -11.36 4.90
C VAL A 19 13.91 -10.26 4.29
N THR A 20 14.05 -9.05 4.80
CA THR A 20 13.45 -7.86 4.18
C THR A 20 14.50 -7.19 3.29
N VAL A 21 14.13 -6.97 2.04
CA VAL A 21 14.96 -6.25 1.06
C VAL A 21 14.23 -4.99 0.64
N GLU A 22 14.90 -3.85 0.76
CA GLU A 22 14.41 -2.57 0.24
C GLU A 22 15.12 -2.26 -1.08
N CYS A 23 14.34 -1.87 -2.09
CA CYS A 23 14.87 -1.49 -3.40
C CYS A 23 14.10 -0.30 -3.99
N LEU A 24 14.78 0.47 -4.83
CA LEU A 24 14.18 1.52 -5.63
C LEU A 24 13.62 0.91 -6.91
N LEU A 25 12.40 1.31 -7.28
CA LEU A 25 11.79 0.93 -8.55
C LEU A 25 12.13 2.00 -9.60
N ALA A 26 12.77 1.57 -10.68
CA ALA A 26 12.92 2.36 -11.90
C ALA A 26 11.83 1.97 -12.91
N PHE A 27 11.36 2.91 -13.69
CA PHE A 27 10.39 2.68 -14.75
C PHE A 27 10.99 3.06 -16.09
N ASP A 28 10.88 2.17 -17.07
CA ASP A 28 11.36 2.44 -18.44
C ASP A 28 10.42 3.39 -19.18
N LYS A 29 9.13 3.41 -18.79
CA LYS A 29 8.10 4.25 -19.40
C LYS A 29 7.30 4.98 -18.33
N ASP A 30 7.02 6.25 -18.56
CA ASP A 30 6.16 7.05 -17.67
C ASP A 30 4.73 6.53 -17.61
N GLU A 31 4.25 5.86 -18.67
CA GLU A 31 2.95 5.22 -18.69
C GLU A 31 2.84 4.11 -17.64
N ASP A 32 3.85 3.24 -17.54
CA ASP A 32 3.87 2.16 -16.55
C ASP A 32 3.92 2.70 -15.12
N LYS A 33 4.70 3.76 -14.91
CA LYS A 33 4.68 4.50 -13.64
C LYS A 33 3.27 5.03 -13.33
N GLY A 34 2.59 5.61 -14.30
CA GLY A 34 1.22 6.13 -14.16
C GLY A 34 0.22 5.02 -13.80
N ARG A 35 0.33 3.85 -14.43
CA ARG A 35 -0.50 2.67 -14.15
C ARG A 35 -0.31 2.16 -12.73
N VAL A 36 0.95 2.02 -12.29
CA VAL A 36 1.28 1.59 -10.92
C VAL A 36 0.77 2.60 -9.89
N LEU A 37 0.99 3.90 -10.09
CA LEU A 37 0.49 4.94 -9.20
C LEU A 37 -1.05 4.94 -9.12
N THR A 38 -1.73 4.68 -10.22
CA THR A 38 -3.19 4.53 -10.25
C THR A 38 -3.64 3.33 -9.44
N LEU A 39 -2.98 2.18 -9.57
CA LEU A 39 -3.23 0.99 -8.75
C LEU A 39 -3.02 1.27 -7.27
N MET A 40 -1.92 1.93 -6.89
CA MET A 40 -1.63 2.32 -5.50
C MET A 40 -2.73 3.22 -4.93
N ARG A 41 -3.20 4.21 -5.68
CA ARG A 41 -4.31 5.09 -5.27
C ARG A 41 -5.62 4.33 -5.05
N LYS A 42 -5.95 3.42 -5.99
CA LYS A 42 -7.12 2.53 -5.87
C LYS A 42 -7.01 1.66 -4.63
N PHE A 43 -5.88 0.96 -4.45
CA PHE A 43 -5.65 0.08 -3.32
C PHE A 43 -5.71 0.83 -1.98
N SER A 44 -5.04 1.96 -1.85
CA SER A 44 -5.10 2.81 -0.65
C SER A 44 -6.54 3.27 -0.35
N SER A 45 -7.34 3.53 -1.38
CA SER A 45 -8.76 3.88 -1.23
C SER A 45 -9.59 2.68 -0.78
N MET A 46 -9.29 1.49 -1.27
CA MET A 46 -9.91 0.24 -0.83
C MET A 46 -9.65 -0.03 0.66
N VAL A 47 -8.41 0.15 1.13
CA VAL A 47 -8.06 -0.01 2.55
C VAL A 47 -8.90 0.92 3.43
N ARG A 48 -9.02 2.19 3.07
CA ARG A 48 -9.83 3.16 3.83
C ARG A 48 -11.32 2.83 3.81
N PHE A 49 -11.83 2.40 2.67
CA PHE A 49 -13.22 1.96 2.54
C PHE A 49 -13.47 0.70 3.38
N ALA A 50 -12.58 -0.30 3.29
CA ALA A 50 -12.64 -1.52 4.07
C ALA A 50 -12.61 -1.22 5.58
N TYR A 51 -11.71 -0.34 6.01
CA TYR A 51 -11.61 0.09 7.41
C TYR A 51 -12.95 0.63 7.94
N LYS A 52 -13.55 1.58 7.20
CA LYS A 52 -14.86 2.13 7.58
C LYS A 52 -15.95 1.07 7.60
N SER A 53 -15.98 0.18 6.60
CA SER A 53 -16.98 -0.88 6.51
C SER A 53 -16.85 -1.87 7.68
N ILE A 54 -15.63 -2.22 8.09
CA ILE A 54 -15.36 -3.08 9.24
C ILE A 54 -15.85 -2.42 10.54
N LEU A 55 -15.62 -1.12 10.73
CA LEU A 55 -16.15 -0.37 11.88
C LEU A 55 -17.68 -0.38 11.95
N HIS A 56 -18.37 -0.57 10.82
CA HIS A 56 -19.83 -0.71 10.76
C HIS A 56 -20.31 -2.17 10.73
N GLY A 57 -19.41 -3.13 11.02
CA GLY A 57 -19.78 -4.54 11.13
C GLY A 57 -19.93 -5.27 9.78
N ALA A 58 -19.36 -4.75 8.69
CA ALA A 58 -19.45 -5.41 7.40
C ALA A 58 -18.79 -6.80 7.41
N GLU A 59 -19.48 -7.80 6.87
CA GLU A 59 -18.97 -9.15 6.74
C GLU A 59 -17.86 -9.20 5.66
N ARG A 60 -16.79 -9.96 5.92
CA ARG A 60 -15.62 -10.07 5.05
C ARG A 60 -15.97 -10.51 3.63
N LYS A 61 -16.83 -11.53 3.49
CA LYS A 61 -17.19 -12.15 2.19
C LYS A 61 -17.87 -11.14 1.27
N GLU A 62 -18.83 -10.40 1.81
CA GLU A 62 -19.58 -9.39 1.06
C GLU A 62 -18.70 -8.16 0.77
N LEU A 63 -17.91 -7.74 1.75
CA LEU A 63 -16.97 -6.63 1.59
C LEU A 63 -15.95 -6.92 0.49
N LYS A 64 -15.41 -8.14 0.40
CA LYS A 64 -14.48 -8.56 -0.66
C LYS A 64 -15.09 -8.41 -2.05
N LYS A 65 -16.31 -8.90 -2.25
CA LYS A 65 -17.03 -8.78 -3.53
C LYS A 65 -17.31 -7.32 -3.89
N LEU A 66 -17.74 -6.54 -2.89
CA LEU A 66 -18.04 -5.13 -3.06
C LEU A 66 -16.80 -4.34 -3.47
N LEU A 67 -15.66 -4.57 -2.81
CA LEU A 67 -14.40 -3.90 -3.13
C LEU A 67 -13.93 -4.21 -4.54
N SER A 68 -13.89 -5.51 -4.93
CA SER A 68 -13.47 -5.92 -6.26
C SER A 68 -14.32 -5.25 -7.35
N ARG A 69 -15.65 -5.27 -7.20
CA ARG A 69 -16.58 -4.65 -8.14
C ARG A 69 -16.45 -3.13 -8.19
N LYS A 70 -16.37 -2.47 -7.02
CA LYS A 70 -16.34 -1.00 -6.91
C LYS A 70 -15.07 -0.40 -7.51
N TYR A 71 -13.93 -1.04 -7.33
CA TYR A 71 -12.64 -0.50 -7.75
C TYR A 71 -12.11 -1.10 -9.05
N GLY A 72 -12.78 -2.14 -9.58
CA GLY A 72 -12.33 -2.82 -10.78
C GLY A 72 -10.97 -3.48 -10.61
N ILE A 73 -10.72 -4.11 -9.45
CA ILE A 73 -9.45 -4.75 -9.10
C ILE A 73 -9.74 -6.20 -8.68
N ASN A 74 -8.78 -7.10 -8.90
CA ASN A 74 -8.96 -8.50 -8.56
C ASN A 74 -9.24 -8.74 -7.07
N THR A 75 -9.86 -9.86 -6.77
CA THR A 75 -10.30 -10.24 -5.41
C THR A 75 -9.15 -10.46 -4.43
N ARG A 76 -7.91 -10.71 -4.91
CA ARG A 76 -6.74 -10.86 -4.04
C ARG A 76 -6.31 -9.52 -3.44
N TYR A 77 -6.26 -8.47 -4.26
CA TYR A 77 -6.05 -7.12 -3.72
C TYR A 77 -7.16 -6.71 -2.76
N SER A 78 -8.40 -7.16 -3.01
CA SER A 78 -9.51 -6.90 -2.08
C SER A 78 -9.30 -7.60 -0.73
N ASP A 79 -8.83 -8.85 -0.73
CA ASP A 79 -8.47 -9.56 0.51
C ASP A 79 -7.31 -8.88 1.25
N ASP A 80 -6.27 -8.50 0.51
CA ASP A 80 -5.11 -7.81 1.08
C ASP A 80 -5.48 -6.44 1.66
N ALA A 81 -6.38 -5.70 1.01
CA ALA A 81 -6.89 -4.43 1.52
C ALA A 81 -7.72 -4.60 2.80
N ILE A 82 -8.55 -5.67 2.89
CA ILE A 82 -9.30 -6.01 4.11
C ILE A 82 -8.35 -6.41 5.22
N LEU A 83 -7.32 -7.20 4.91
CA LEU A 83 -6.31 -7.62 5.89
C LEU A 83 -5.61 -6.39 6.48
N LEU A 84 -5.12 -5.49 5.62
CA LEU A 84 -4.43 -4.28 6.06
C LEU A 84 -5.36 -3.35 6.85
N ALA A 85 -6.63 -3.26 6.46
CA ALA A 85 -7.63 -2.50 7.21
C ALA A 85 -7.86 -3.06 8.62
N LYS A 86 -7.91 -4.39 8.78
CA LYS A 86 -8.00 -5.05 10.08
C LYS A 86 -6.76 -4.81 10.93
N GLN A 87 -5.57 -4.96 10.37
CA GLN A 87 -4.32 -4.67 11.07
C GLN A 87 -4.25 -3.22 11.58
N ASN A 88 -4.69 -2.26 10.76
CA ASN A 88 -4.77 -0.86 11.20
C ASN A 88 -5.77 -0.66 12.34
N LEU A 89 -6.89 -1.40 12.35
CA LEU A 89 -7.86 -1.36 13.44
C LEU A 89 -7.30 -1.96 14.71
N GLU A 90 -6.69 -3.13 14.63
CA GLU A 90 -6.05 -3.84 15.74
C GLU A 90 -4.94 -2.97 16.36
N SER A 91 -4.03 -2.43 15.55
CA SER A 91 -2.98 -1.53 16.01
C SER A 91 -3.53 -0.26 16.68
N CYS A 92 -4.65 0.29 16.17
CA CYS A 92 -5.31 1.44 16.77
C CYS A 92 -5.88 1.11 18.17
N LEU A 93 -6.47 -0.09 18.33
CA LEU A 93 -7.03 -0.56 19.60
C LEU A 93 -5.93 -0.89 20.61
N GLU A 94 -4.87 -1.58 20.20
CA GLU A 94 -3.70 -1.89 21.02
C GLU A 94 -3.02 -0.60 21.54
N GLY A 95 -2.96 0.44 20.69
CA GLY A 95 -2.46 1.77 21.05
C GLY A 95 -3.44 2.63 21.85
N ASN A 96 -4.57 2.07 22.33
CA ASN A 96 -5.62 2.81 23.05
C ASN A 96 -6.11 4.07 22.31
N GLN A 97 -6.08 4.05 20.98
CA GLN A 97 -6.56 5.15 20.15
C GLN A 97 -8.01 4.95 19.76
N ASN A 98 -8.73 6.06 19.54
CA ASN A 98 -10.10 5.97 19.06
C ASN A 98 -10.14 5.57 17.57
N PRO A 99 -10.66 4.37 17.21
CA PRO A 99 -10.67 3.88 15.85
C PRO A 99 -11.45 4.79 14.88
N LYS A 100 -12.48 5.49 15.37
CA LYS A 100 -13.27 6.43 14.56
C LYS A 100 -12.49 7.69 14.17
N LYS A 101 -11.36 7.95 14.84
CA LYS A 101 -10.49 9.13 14.61
C LYS A 101 -9.17 8.78 13.94
N LEU A 102 -9.04 7.59 13.36
CA LEU A 102 -7.83 7.20 12.63
C LEU A 102 -7.64 8.09 11.39
N VAL A 103 -6.43 8.64 11.25
CA VAL A 103 -6.03 9.46 10.10
C VAL A 103 -5.05 8.65 9.22
N PHE A 104 -5.46 8.35 8.01
CA PHE A 104 -4.59 7.72 7.01
C PHE A 104 -3.65 8.74 6.38
N GLY A 105 -2.40 8.39 6.21
CA GLY A 105 -1.38 9.22 5.58
C GLY A 105 -0.46 9.98 6.54
N SER A 106 -0.64 9.87 7.84
CA SER A 106 0.03 10.52 8.97
C SER A 106 -0.85 11.60 9.60
N ARG A 107 -1.13 11.38 10.88
CA ARG A 107 -1.87 12.34 11.72
C ARG A 107 -1.09 13.65 11.86
N GLU A 108 0.21 13.56 12.05
CA GLU A 108 1.07 14.74 12.22
C GLU A 108 1.01 15.67 11.00
N LEU A 109 1.20 15.12 9.79
CA LEU A 109 1.10 15.92 8.56
C LEU A 109 -0.29 16.51 8.38
N PHE A 110 -1.34 15.74 8.70
CA PHE A 110 -2.71 16.21 8.61
C PHE A 110 -3.01 17.36 9.58
N GLU A 111 -2.54 17.28 10.83
CA GLU A 111 -2.71 18.36 11.81
C GLU A 111 -1.89 19.60 11.43
N GLN A 112 -0.71 19.42 10.85
CA GLN A 112 0.06 20.54 10.30
C GLN A 112 -0.68 21.25 9.15
N LEU A 113 -1.30 20.47 8.24
CA LEU A 113 -2.10 21.02 7.14
C LEU A 113 -3.32 21.84 7.59
N LYS A 114 -3.86 21.58 8.78
CA LYS A 114 -4.98 22.35 9.35
C LYS A 114 -4.56 23.73 9.88
N LYS A 115 -3.27 23.95 10.11
CA LYS A 115 -2.78 25.21 10.64
C LYS A 115 -2.94 26.31 9.59
N LYS A 116 -3.68 27.38 9.94
CA LYS A 116 -4.04 28.48 9.02
C LYS A 116 -2.87 29.32 8.52
N HIS A 117 -1.74 29.33 9.25
CA HIS A 117 -0.56 30.12 8.91
C HIS A 117 0.31 29.50 7.80
N LEU A 118 0.05 28.27 7.41
CA LEU A 118 0.75 27.62 6.30
C LEU A 118 0.10 28.03 4.98
N ALA A 119 0.87 28.71 4.11
CA ALA A 119 0.42 29.16 2.79
C ALA A 119 1.48 28.88 1.73
N GLY A 120 1.09 28.98 0.45
CA GLY A 120 1.98 28.87 -0.70
C GLY A 120 2.75 27.56 -0.79
N LYS A 121 3.96 27.60 -1.32
CA LYS A 121 4.82 26.44 -1.61
C LYS A 121 5.00 25.49 -0.42
N SER A 122 5.12 26.00 0.80
CA SER A 122 5.30 25.18 2.01
C SER A 122 4.07 24.30 2.29
N ARG A 123 2.87 24.85 2.09
CA ARG A 123 1.63 24.11 2.24
C ARG A 123 1.47 23.03 1.16
N ASP A 124 1.83 23.35 -0.08
CA ASP A 124 1.73 22.44 -1.22
C ASP A 124 2.69 21.26 -1.04
N THR A 125 3.94 21.51 -0.64
CA THR A 125 4.92 20.46 -0.32
C THR A 125 4.45 19.55 0.80
N LEU A 126 3.88 20.13 1.86
CA LEU A 126 3.34 19.37 2.99
C LEU A 126 2.13 18.51 2.56
N ARG A 127 1.26 19.09 1.73
CA ARG A 127 0.10 18.38 1.15
C ARG A 127 0.55 17.23 0.27
N GLN A 128 1.53 17.44 -0.59
CA GLN A 128 2.09 16.40 -1.43
C GLN A 128 2.63 15.24 -0.58
N LYS A 129 3.44 15.50 0.45
CA LYS A 129 3.96 14.47 1.36
C LYS A 129 2.84 13.70 2.06
N TRP A 130 1.78 14.38 2.47
CA TRP A 130 0.63 13.73 3.10
C TRP A 130 -0.14 12.86 2.10
N GLU A 131 -0.35 13.36 0.87
CA GLU A 131 -1.02 12.63 -0.20
C GLU A 131 -0.22 11.40 -0.63
N GLU A 132 1.10 11.49 -0.75
CA GLU A 132 2.00 10.36 -1.03
C GLU A 132 1.83 9.25 0.01
N ARG A 133 1.86 9.59 1.29
CA ARG A 133 1.63 8.62 2.37
C ARG A 133 0.21 8.06 2.39
N ARG A 134 -0.78 8.87 2.01
CA ARG A 134 -2.19 8.49 2.02
C ARG A 134 -2.58 7.60 0.85
N TYR A 135 -1.95 7.78 -0.30
CA TYR A 135 -2.29 7.13 -1.57
C TYR A 135 -1.19 6.23 -2.11
N GLY A 136 -0.01 6.27 -1.55
CA GLY A 136 1.17 5.55 -2.00
C GLY A 136 1.33 4.15 -1.42
N ILE A 137 0.24 3.50 -0.99
CA ILE A 137 0.29 2.16 -0.43
C ILE A 137 -0.16 1.15 -1.48
N LEU A 138 0.67 0.14 -1.69
CA LEU A 138 0.32 -1.10 -2.36
C LEU A 138 0.89 -2.25 -1.53
N TYR A 139 0.03 -3.16 -1.13
CA TYR A 139 0.41 -4.33 -0.36
C TYR A 139 -0.18 -5.58 -1.01
N SER A 140 0.62 -6.60 -1.11
CA SER A 140 0.13 -7.91 -1.52
C SER A 140 0.94 -9.01 -0.85
N ARG A 141 0.24 -9.96 -0.23
CA ARG A 141 0.83 -11.08 0.47
C ARG A 141 0.91 -12.30 -0.44
N GLY A 142 2.04 -12.97 -0.40
CA GLY A 142 2.21 -14.27 -1.05
C GLY A 142 1.40 -15.35 -0.33
N ASP A 143 0.99 -16.36 -1.09
CA ASP A 143 0.31 -17.55 -0.58
C ASP A 143 1.20 -18.78 -0.80
N LYS A 144 1.51 -19.51 0.28
CA LYS A 144 2.34 -20.72 0.23
C LYS A 144 1.72 -21.81 -0.65
N SER A 145 0.39 -21.92 -0.67
CA SER A 145 -0.34 -22.92 -1.45
C SER A 145 -0.30 -22.64 -2.97
N ARG A 146 0.15 -21.46 -3.39
CA ARG A 146 0.16 -21.01 -4.78
C ARG A 146 1.53 -20.52 -5.25
N GLU A 147 2.60 -21.04 -4.65
CA GLU A 147 3.98 -20.75 -5.02
C GLU A 147 4.33 -19.25 -5.04
N GLY A 148 3.79 -18.49 -4.09
CA GLY A 148 4.16 -17.11 -3.90
C GLY A 148 3.05 -16.08 -4.16
N ASN A 149 3.45 -14.89 -4.59
CA ASN A 149 2.55 -13.76 -4.80
C ASN A 149 2.13 -13.67 -6.27
N LEU A 150 0.82 -13.73 -6.53
CA LEU A 150 0.29 -13.64 -7.89
C LEU A 150 0.02 -12.21 -8.36
N ASN A 151 0.06 -11.24 -7.43
CA ASN A 151 -0.11 -9.83 -7.76
C ASN A 151 1.23 -9.12 -8.01
N LEU A 152 2.26 -9.49 -7.22
CA LEU A 152 3.59 -8.88 -7.27
C LEU A 152 4.64 -10.00 -7.34
N ARG A 153 5.38 -10.06 -8.42
CA ARG A 153 6.43 -11.08 -8.62
C ARG A 153 7.73 -10.45 -9.06
N LEU A 154 8.81 -10.85 -8.41
CA LEU A 154 10.15 -10.60 -8.94
C LEU A 154 10.45 -11.62 -10.03
N VAL A 155 10.85 -11.15 -11.18
CA VAL A 155 11.26 -11.96 -12.33
C VAL A 155 12.62 -11.48 -12.82
N ASN A 156 13.46 -12.40 -13.26
CA ASN A 156 14.72 -12.05 -13.89
C ASN A 156 14.51 -12.05 -15.41
N LEU A 157 14.68 -10.92 -16.05
CA LEU A 157 14.60 -10.73 -17.49
C LEU A 157 15.96 -10.20 -17.98
N ASN A 158 16.64 -10.95 -18.83
CA ASN A 158 17.94 -10.54 -19.40
C ASN A 158 18.96 -10.08 -18.34
N ASN A 159 19.11 -10.84 -17.25
CA ASN A 159 19.96 -10.52 -16.10
C ASN A 159 19.58 -9.26 -15.31
N GLN A 160 18.38 -8.74 -15.50
CA GLN A 160 17.83 -7.65 -14.71
C GLN A 160 16.65 -8.15 -13.88
N TRP A 161 16.62 -7.74 -12.60
CA TRP A 161 15.49 -8.01 -11.74
C TRP A 161 14.36 -7.02 -12.01
N CYS A 162 13.22 -7.54 -12.43
CA CYS A 162 12.03 -6.77 -12.74
C CYS A 162 10.90 -7.12 -11.76
N LEU A 163 10.12 -6.13 -11.37
CA LEU A 163 8.90 -6.33 -10.62
C LEU A 163 7.72 -6.43 -11.60
N ARG A 164 7.17 -7.63 -11.74
CA ARG A 164 5.92 -7.82 -12.46
C ARG A 164 4.74 -7.48 -11.55
N VAL A 165 3.91 -6.53 -11.98
CA VAL A 165 2.73 -6.06 -11.24
C VAL A 165 1.47 -6.44 -12.01
N ASN A 166 0.54 -7.15 -11.35
CA ASN A 166 -0.79 -7.41 -11.89
C ASN A 166 -1.67 -6.18 -11.66
N LEU A 167 -2.14 -5.55 -12.71
CA LEU A 167 -2.97 -4.34 -12.63
C LEU A 167 -4.44 -4.60 -12.26
N GLY A 168 -4.83 -5.86 -12.14
CA GLY A 168 -6.11 -6.23 -11.52
C GLY A 168 -7.21 -6.69 -12.47
N ASN A 169 -7.15 -6.38 -13.76
CA ASN A 169 -8.20 -6.69 -14.75
C ASN A 169 -7.78 -7.73 -15.78
N GLY A 170 -6.79 -8.57 -15.45
CA GLY A 170 -6.27 -9.58 -16.40
C GLY A 170 -5.22 -9.03 -17.36
N GLU A 171 -4.77 -7.80 -17.17
CA GLU A 171 -3.62 -7.17 -17.84
C GLU A 171 -2.34 -7.38 -17.05
#